data_b4fd3491d5da611146cad7973aebd90a
#
_entry.id   b4fd3491d5da611146cad7973aebd90a
#
_cell.length_a   1.000
_cell.length_b   1.000
_cell.length_c   1.000
_cell.angle_alpha   90.00
_cell.angle_beta   90.00
_cell.angle_gamma   90.00
#
_symmetry.space_group_name_H-M   'P 1'
#
loop_
_entity.id
_entity.type
_entity.pdbx_description
1 polymer ?
#
loop_
_entity_poly.entity_id
_entity_poly.type
_entity_poly.pdbx_seq_one_letter_code
_entity_poly.pdbx_strand_id
1 'polypeptide(L)'
;VGGLFYRRLKNTKPNAVYLDGDEIRVAFGEDVGYTQEERLRWAGRIFRVCKLLSDQGIDVVCCSIAMFDTVRQWNRENIPNYKEIYIRVKKETLIRRNQKGLYTSGSNVVGVDLPFDEPKSPDLILQNDGDRTPLELVEEVERIFYPNIVENPINNTDYWDQYYRNQICSTQPSPFAQYVATLVEPGKTLIDLGCGNGRDSLFFAKQGMQVVAIDLSRSAIDQLNQQPVENARFVCGDFIASDVHQPDSYDYAYSRFTIHAINQKQETMLLQTMFRALKPGGKFFIEVRSVNDPLYGKGKAVERNAFFYDNHYRRFIVRDELAHGLENCGFRVEYVKEQTGFAPYGNDDPPVIRIVAAKPQV
;
A
#
# COMPACT_ATOMS: atom_id res chain seq x y z
N VAL A 1 0.34 2.61 15.47
CA VAL A 1 -1.09 2.72 15.13
C VAL A 1 -1.28 3.87 14.15
N GLY A 2 -0.96 5.14 14.51
CA GLY A 2 -1.27 6.31 13.67
C GLY A 2 -0.64 6.27 12.28
N GLY A 3 0.65 5.94 12.16
CA GLY A 3 1.32 5.82 10.85
C GLY A 3 0.73 4.69 9.98
N LEU A 4 0.29 3.57 10.59
CA LEU A 4 -0.40 2.51 9.86
C LEU A 4 -1.78 2.99 9.39
N PHE A 5 -2.55 3.65 10.27
CA PHE A 5 -3.83 4.24 9.90
C PHE A 5 -3.69 5.25 8.75
N TYR A 6 -2.70 6.16 8.82
CA TYR A 6 -2.42 7.12 7.76
C TYR A 6 -2.16 6.45 6.40
N ARG A 7 -1.30 5.41 6.36
CA ARG A 7 -1.01 4.69 5.12
C ARG A 7 -2.28 4.10 4.48
N ARG A 8 -3.17 3.55 5.30
CA ARG A 8 -4.45 3.00 4.84
C ARG A 8 -5.42 4.10 4.40
N LEU A 9 -5.52 5.19 5.17
CA LEU A 9 -6.34 6.35 4.83
C LEU A 9 -5.91 6.97 3.49
N LYS A 10 -4.61 7.07 3.23
CA LYS A 10 -4.06 7.67 2.01
C LYS A 10 -4.50 6.97 0.73
N ASN A 11 -4.86 5.70 0.79
CA ASN A 11 -5.38 4.94 -0.35
C ASN A 11 -6.76 5.44 -0.83
N THR A 12 -7.56 5.97 0.08
CA THR A 12 -8.90 6.53 -0.22
C THR A 12 -8.90 8.05 -0.22
N LYS A 13 -7.92 8.66 0.45
CA LYS A 13 -7.74 10.10 0.62
C LYS A 13 -6.31 10.49 0.20
N PRO A 14 -6.00 10.59 -1.11
CA PRO A 14 -4.64 10.82 -1.59
C PRO A 14 -4.01 12.13 -1.09
N ASN A 15 -4.84 13.12 -0.73
CA ASN A 15 -4.41 14.39 -0.15
C ASN A 15 -4.16 14.32 1.37
N ALA A 16 -4.38 13.19 2.04
CA ALA A 16 -4.10 13.05 3.45
C ALA A 16 -2.62 13.27 3.77
N VAL A 17 -2.34 13.89 4.92
CA VAL A 17 -0.99 14.10 5.44
C VAL A 17 -0.84 13.48 6.83
N TYR A 18 0.39 13.05 7.14
CA TYR A 18 0.78 12.52 8.44
C TYR A 18 1.69 13.50 9.17
N LEU A 19 1.34 13.81 10.40
CA LEU A 19 2.11 14.69 11.26
C LEU A 19 2.52 13.92 12.51
N ASP A 20 3.80 13.54 12.60
CA ASP A 20 4.39 12.97 13.81
C ASP A 20 4.95 14.09 14.68
N GLY A 21 4.64 14.06 15.96
CA GLY A 21 5.04 15.11 16.89
C GLY A 21 6.55 15.26 17.05
N ASP A 22 7.31 14.18 16.93
CA ASP A 22 8.77 14.19 17.01
C ASP A 22 9.39 14.70 15.68
N GLU A 23 8.87 14.26 14.54
CA GLU A 23 9.33 14.70 13.20
C GLU A 23 9.07 16.19 12.98
N ILE A 24 7.89 16.67 13.37
CA ILE A 24 7.55 18.11 13.29
C ILE A 24 8.46 18.93 14.20
N ARG A 25 8.79 18.43 15.39
CA ARG A 25 9.71 19.10 16.30
C ARG A 25 11.07 19.32 15.64
N VAL A 26 11.60 18.33 14.95
CA VAL A 26 12.84 18.45 14.18
C VAL A 26 12.70 19.46 13.04
N ALA A 27 11.58 19.43 12.32
CA ALA A 27 11.33 20.33 11.18
C ALA A 27 11.21 21.80 11.58
N PHE A 28 10.73 22.11 12.80
CA PHE A 28 10.58 23.48 13.31
C PHE A 28 11.81 24.01 14.06
N GLY A 29 12.85 23.18 14.25
CA GLY A 29 14.07 23.56 14.96
C GLY A 29 14.10 23.16 16.45
N GLU A 30 15.29 23.22 17.04
CA GLU A 30 15.58 22.69 18.39
C GLU A 30 15.19 23.62 19.56
N ASP A 31 14.55 24.76 19.31
CA ASP A 31 14.23 25.79 20.31
C ASP A 31 13.08 25.43 21.25
N VAL A 32 12.57 24.19 21.16
CA VAL A 32 11.40 23.74 21.92
C VAL A 32 11.81 22.72 22.98
N GLY A 33 11.85 23.20 24.24
CA GLY A 33 12.14 22.36 25.39
C GLY A 33 11.03 21.36 25.76
N TYR A 34 11.20 20.71 26.92
CA TYR A 34 10.33 19.63 27.41
C TYR A 34 9.60 19.93 28.70
N THR A 35 9.69 21.18 29.23
CA THR A 35 8.91 21.63 30.37
C THR A 35 7.41 21.65 30.04
N GLN A 36 6.56 21.63 31.02
CA GLN A 36 5.12 21.66 30.86
C GLN A 36 4.65 22.83 29.98
N GLU A 37 5.20 24.02 30.23
CA GLU A 37 4.85 25.25 29.51
C GLU A 37 5.31 25.20 28.03
N GLU A 38 6.51 24.69 27.78
CA GLU A 38 7.03 24.50 26.43
C GLU A 38 6.23 23.48 25.65
N ARG A 39 5.85 22.37 26.28
CA ARG A 39 4.97 21.37 25.71
C ARG A 39 3.59 21.91 25.35
N LEU A 40 3.01 22.78 26.23
CA LEU A 40 1.73 23.43 25.95
C LEU A 40 1.84 24.36 24.73
N ARG A 41 2.88 25.18 24.67
CA ARG A 41 3.14 26.06 23.52
C ARG A 41 3.35 25.25 22.24
N TRP A 42 4.09 24.17 22.35
CA TRP A 42 4.36 23.28 21.23
C TRP A 42 3.08 22.61 20.69
N ALA A 43 2.27 22.03 21.56
CA ALA A 43 0.98 21.45 21.19
C ALA A 43 0.09 22.48 20.47
N GLY A 44 0.02 23.71 20.97
CA GLY A 44 -0.71 24.80 20.33
C GLY A 44 -0.21 25.14 18.92
N ARG A 45 1.11 25.06 18.67
CA ARG A 45 1.68 25.26 17.32
C ARG A 45 1.28 24.14 16.36
N ILE A 46 1.47 22.87 16.77
CA ILE A 46 1.12 21.70 15.94
C ILE A 46 -0.36 21.75 15.53
N PHE A 47 -1.27 21.95 16.47
CA PHE A 47 -2.69 21.88 16.15
C PHE A 47 -3.18 23.09 15.33
N ARG A 48 -2.51 24.24 15.40
CA ARG A 48 -2.75 25.34 14.44
C ARG A 48 -2.31 24.97 13.01
N VAL A 49 -1.22 24.21 12.85
CA VAL A 49 -0.84 23.66 11.55
C VAL A 49 -1.88 22.64 11.08
N CYS A 50 -2.37 21.75 11.96
CA CYS A 50 -3.46 20.83 11.63
C CYS A 50 -4.70 21.60 11.14
N LYS A 51 -5.09 22.68 11.86
CA LYS A 51 -6.21 23.52 11.43
C LYS A 51 -5.97 24.15 10.07
N LEU A 52 -4.81 24.75 9.84
CA LEU A 52 -4.46 25.38 8.57
C LEU A 52 -4.58 24.41 7.38
N LEU A 53 -4.13 23.17 7.56
CA LEU A 53 -4.25 22.12 6.53
C LEU A 53 -5.69 21.67 6.35
N SER A 54 -6.42 21.48 7.47
CA SER A 54 -7.82 21.06 7.44
C SER A 54 -8.73 22.11 6.79
N ASP A 55 -8.48 23.41 7.02
CA ASP A 55 -9.22 24.50 6.38
C ASP A 55 -9.02 24.53 4.84
N GLN A 56 -7.95 23.91 4.36
CA GLN A 56 -7.68 23.74 2.91
C GLN A 56 -8.23 22.41 2.35
N GLY A 57 -9.02 21.67 3.12
CA GLY A 57 -9.61 20.39 2.70
C GLY A 57 -8.63 19.21 2.72
N ILE A 58 -7.52 19.33 3.46
CA ILE A 58 -6.54 18.27 3.63
C ILE A 58 -6.92 17.43 4.86
N ASP A 59 -7.04 16.11 4.70
CA ASP A 59 -7.22 15.20 5.83
C ASP A 59 -5.89 15.06 6.60
N VAL A 60 -5.91 15.28 7.92
CA VAL A 60 -4.70 15.27 8.75
C VAL A 60 -4.75 14.15 9.78
N VAL A 61 -3.75 13.28 9.77
CA VAL A 61 -3.50 12.32 10.85
C VAL A 61 -2.36 12.84 11.69
N CYS A 62 -2.67 13.38 12.88
CA CYS A 62 -1.67 13.94 13.79
C CYS A 62 -1.42 12.99 14.97
N CYS A 63 -0.18 12.56 15.16
CA CYS A 63 0.26 11.75 16.28
C CYS A 63 1.10 12.60 17.24
N SER A 64 0.51 13.04 18.33
CA SER A 64 1.16 13.89 19.32
C SER A 64 0.72 13.52 20.74
N ILE A 65 1.60 13.78 21.73
CA ILE A 65 1.24 13.69 23.13
C ILE A 65 0.50 14.99 23.51
N ALA A 66 -0.83 14.97 23.36
CA ALA A 66 -1.70 16.08 23.73
C ALA A 66 -2.14 15.96 25.21
N MET A 67 -1.25 16.29 26.13
CA MET A 67 -1.44 16.07 27.57
C MET A 67 -2.33 17.11 28.25
N PHE A 68 -2.87 18.09 27.54
CA PHE A 68 -3.63 19.20 28.09
C PHE A 68 -5.06 19.24 27.60
N ASP A 69 -6.03 19.27 28.53
CA ASP A 69 -7.45 19.41 28.18
C ASP A 69 -7.76 20.69 27.39
N THR A 70 -7.11 21.79 27.73
CA THR A 70 -7.28 23.07 27.04
C THR A 70 -6.93 23.00 25.57
N VAL A 71 -5.91 22.22 25.21
CA VAL A 71 -5.52 22.02 23.81
C VAL A 71 -6.54 21.15 23.07
N ARG A 72 -7.00 20.06 23.68
CA ARG A 72 -8.01 19.17 23.11
C ARG A 72 -9.35 19.89 22.91
N GLN A 73 -9.76 20.71 23.89
CA GLN A 73 -10.95 21.55 23.79
C GLN A 73 -10.82 22.55 22.64
N TRP A 74 -9.68 23.25 22.55
CA TRP A 74 -9.44 24.17 21.42
C TRP A 74 -9.54 23.45 20.07
N ASN A 75 -9.01 22.24 19.94
CA ASN A 75 -9.09 21.43 18.72
C ASN A 75 -10.56 21.15 18.35
N ARG A 76 -11.38 20.72 19.30
CA ARG A 76 -12.81 20.45 19.08
C ARG A 76 -13.59 21.69 18.61
N GLU A 77 -13.25 22.85 19.15
CA GLU A 77 -13.91 24.12 18.83
C GLU A 77 -13.45 24.72 17.49
N ASN A 78 -12.23 24.42 17.05
CA ASN A 78 -11.60 25.14 15.93
C ASN A 78 -11.27 24.27 14.72
N ILE A 79 -11.18 22.95 14.83
CA ILE A 79 -10.84 22.07 13.72
C ILE A 79 -12.10 21.33 13.24
N PRO A 80 -12.54 21.56 11.99
CA PRO A 80 -13.70 20.86 11.44
C PRO A 80 -13.52 19.34 11.45
N ASN A 81 -14.56 18.60 11.82
CA ASN A 81 -14.56 17.14 11.86
C ASN A 81 -13.45 16.51 12.70
N TYR A 82 -12.92 17.24 13.71
CA TYR A 82 -11.91 16.74 14.62
C TYR A 82 -12.35 15.44 15.30
N LYS A 83 -11.46 14.46 15.34
CA LYS A 83 -11.64 13.20 16.04
C LYS A 83 -10.47 12.97 16.99
N GLU A 84 -10.78 12.72 18.25
CA GLU A 84 -9.80 12.42 19.29
C GLU A 84 -9.76 10.92 19.56
N ILE A 85 -8.64 10.28 19.21
CA ILE A 85 -8.40 8.87 19.45
C ILE A 85 -7.37 8.74 20.56
N TYR A 86 -7.80 8.23 21.71
CA TYR A 86 -6.92 8.02 22.85
C TYR A 86 -6.37 6.59 22.86
N ILE A 87 -5.05 6.47 22.66
CA ILE A 87 -4.35 5.19 22.77
C ILE A 87 -3.94 5.02 24.24
N ARG A 88 -4.72 4.23 24.98
CA ARG A 88 -4.49 3.95 26.39
C ARG A 88 -3.56 2.75 26.54
N VAL A 89 -2.52 2.89 27.37
CA VAL A 89 -1.58 1.82 27.70
C VAL A 89 -1.38 1.80 29.22
N LYS A 90 -1.42 0.62 29.81
CA LYS A 90 -1.15 0.48 31.25
C LYS A 90 0.30 0.83 31.57
N LYS A 91 0.51 1.40 32.78
CA LYS A 91 1.84 1.84 33.22
C LYS A 91 2.87 0.70 33.21
N GLU A 92 2.46 -0.50 33.65
CA GLU A 92 3.31 -1.69 33.65
C GLU A 92 3.77 -2.07 32.24
N THR A 93 2.88 -1.92 31.27
CA THR A 93 3.19 -2.17 29.83
C THR A 93 4.14 -1.13 29.28
N LEU A 94 3.97 0.14 29.62
CA LEU A 94 4.90 1.22 29.23
C LEU A 94 6.30 0.99 29.78
N ILE A 95 6.41 0.66 31.07
CA ILE A 95 7.70 0.34 31.72
C ILE A 95 8.37 -0.87 31.04
N ARG A 96 7.61 -1.93 30.79
CA ARG A 96 8.12 -3.16 30.12
C ARG A 96 8.61 -2.86 28.70
N ARG A 97 7.89 -2.03 27.93
CA ARG A 97 8.28 -1.63 26.58
C ARG A 97 9.47 -0.69 26.56
N ASN A 98 9.66 0.10 27.61
CA ASN A 98 10.75 1.07 27.83
C ASN A 98 11.23 1.74 26.53
N GLN A 99 10.30 2.23 25.73
CA GLN A 99 10.57 2.79 24.42
C GLN A 99 11.50 3.99 24.53
N LYS A 100 12.60 4.00 23.78
CA LYS A 100 13.65 5.03 23.82
C LYS A 100 14.37 5.17 25.20
N GLY A 101 14.26 4.19 26.11
CA GLY A 101 14.87 4.24 27.44
C GLY A 101 14.23 5.25 28.40
N LEU A 102 13.09 5.83 28.07
CA LEU A 102 12.46 6.94 28.80
C LEU A 102 12.10 6.58 30.22
N TYR A 103 11.70 5.35 30.51
CA TYR A 103 11.26 4.90 31.83
C TYR A 103 12.39 4.49 32.76
N THR A 104 13.64 4.43 32.28
CA THR A 104 14.83 4.07 33.08
C THR A 104 15.74 5.25 33.38
N SER A 105 15.84 6.23 32.47
CA SER A 105 16.79 7.34 32.60
C SER A 105 16.23 8.68 32.08
N GLY A 106 14.98 8.72 31.63
CA GLY A 106 14.36 9.95 31.14
C GLY A 106 13.94 10.91 32.26
N SER A 107 13.97 12.20 32.00
CA SER A 107 13.39 13.26 32.80
C SER A 107 12.25 13.93 32.02
N ASN A 108 11.28 14.53 32.72
CA ASN A 108 10.10 15.16 32.15
C ASN A 108 9.22 14.18 31.30
N VAL A 109 9.11 12.94 31.79
CA VAL A 109 8.30 11.89 31.14
C VAL A 109 6.84 12.06 31.55
N VAL A 110 5.96 12.20 30.54
CA VAL A 110 4.51 12.35 30.75
C VAL A 110 3.94 11.08 31.38
N GLY A 111 3.15 11.25 32.46
CA GLY A 111 2.58 10.13 33.20
C GLY A 111 3.54 9.47 34.19
N VAL A 112 4.80 9.95 34.30
CA VAL A 112 5.78 9.57 35.34
C VAL A 112 6.16 10.78 36.17
N ASP A 113 6.88 11.74 35.57
CA ASP A 113 7.37 12.95 36.25
C ASP A 113 6.46 14.15 36.00
N LEU A 114 5.76 14.17 34.87
CA LEU A 114 4.83 15.23 34.52
C LEU A 114 3.39 14.70 34.55
N PRO A 115 2.48 15.44 35.22
CA PRO A 115 1.06 15.14 35.18
C PRO A 115 0.54 15.30 33.76
N PHE A 116 -0.50 14.54 33.40
CA PHE A 116 -1.26 14.73 32.17
C PHE A 116 -2.76 14.69 32.50
N ASP A 117 -3.52 15.44 31.74
CA ASP A 117 -4.98 15.35 31.80
C ASP A 117 -5.43 14.16 30.96
N GLU A 118 -5.97 13.12 31.60
CA GLU A 118 -6.59 12.03 30.84
C GLU A 118 -7.77 12.56 30.03
N PRO A 119 -7.92 12.19 28.73
CA PRO A 119 -9.01 12.67 27.92
C PRO A 119 -10.37 12.35 28.54
N LYS A 120 -11.21 13.37 28.73
CA LYS A 120 -12.53 13.22 29.38
C LYS A 120 -13.60 12.67 28.45
N SER A 121 -13.51 13.00 27.17
CA SER A 121 -14.51 12.63 26.16
C SER A 121 -13.86 12.37 24.80
N PRO A 122 -12.93 11.40 24.71
CA PRO A 122 -12.36 11.04 23.42
C PRO A 122 -13.43 10.38 22.55
N ASP A 123 -13.33 10.56 21.24
CA ASP A 123 -14.25 9.91 20.29
C ASP A 123 -14.02 8.39 20.23
N LEU A 124 -12.81 7.93 20.57
CA LEU A 124 -12.46 6.51 20.67
C LEU A 124 -11.33 6.29 21.67
N ILE A 125 -11.42 5.22 22.46
CA ILE A 125 -10.34 4.74 23.34
C ILE A 125 -9.85 3.40 22.82
N LEU A 126 -8.59 3.31 22.44
CA LEU A 126 -7.92 2.08 22.03
C LEU A 126 -7.05 1.53 23.17
N GLN A 127 -7.37 0.37 23.68
CA GLN A 127 -6.51 -0.33 24.66
C GLN A 127 -5.35 -1.00 23.90
N ASN A 128 -4.10 -0.65 24.25
CA ASN A 128 -2.90 -1.14 23.57
C ASN A 128 -1.91 -1.75 24.57
N ASP A 129 -2.35 -2.74 25.33
CA ASP A 129 -1.51 -3.41 26.32
C ASP A 129 -0.67 -4.57 25.74
N GLY A 130 -0.86 -4.91 24.46
CA GLY A 130 -0.07 -5.91 23.74
C GLY A 130 -0.83 -7.20 23.46
N ASP A 131 -2.08 -7.29 23.85
CA ASP A 131 -3.05 -8.33 23.54
C ASP A 131 -3.68 -8.19 22.15
N ARG A 132 -3.50 -7.03 21.53
CA ARG A 132 -3.97 -6.70 20.18
C ARG A 132 -2.82 -6.21 19.30
N THR A 133 -2.88 -6.57 18.04
CA THR A 133 -1.92 -6.10 17.02
C THR A 133 -2.20 -4.62 16.65
N PRO A 134 -1.22 -3.88 16.14
CA PRO A 134 -1.44 -2.55 15.60
C PRO A 134 -2.49 -2.50 14.48
N LEU A 135 -2.63 -3.58 13.71
CA LEU A 135 -3.63 -3.71 12.64
C LEU A 135 -5.04 -3.77 13.20
N GLU A 136 -5.30 -4.63 14.19
CA GLU A 136 -6.62 -4.73 14.84
C GLU A 136 -7.07 -3.41 15.48
N LEU A 137 -6.11 -2.62 16.01
CA LEU A 137 -6.40 -1.28 16.54
C LEU A 137 -6.76 -0.30 15.43
N VAL A 138 -6.12 -0.38 14.28
CA VAL A 138 -6.42 0.47 13.12
C VAL A 138 -7.78 0.10 12.50
N GLU A 139 -8.08 -1.18 12.37
CA GLU A 139 -9.37 -1.67 11.88
C GLU A 139 -10.55 -1.19 12.74
N GLU A 140 -10.34 -1.04 14.06
CA GLU A 140 -11.35 -0.44 14.94
C GLU A 140 -11.58 1.04 14.63
N VAL A 141 -10.52 1.82 14.40
CA VAL A 141 -10.62 3.24 13.98
C VAL A 141 -11.38 3.35 12.66
N GLU A 142 -11.02 2.53 11.68
CA GLU A 142 -11.64 2.52 10.36
C GLU A 142 -13.12 2.17 10.43
N ARG A 143 -13.47 1.12 11.15
CA ARG A 143 -14.85 0.68 11.31
C ARG A 143 -15.76 1.78 11.89
N ILE A 144 -15.23 2.61 12.80
CA ILE A 144 -16.02 3.63 13.50
C ILE A 144 -16.09 4.92 12.69
N PHE A 145 -14.98 5.40 12.14
CA PHE A 145 -14.92 6.72 11.52
C PHE A 145 -14.86 6.69 10.00
N TYR A 146 -14.46 5.56 9.45
CA TYR A 146 -14.24 5.40 8.00
C TYR A 146 -14.77 4.04 7.53
N PRO A 147 -16.07 3.73 7.74
CA PRO A 147 -16.62 2.42 7.37
C PRO A 147 -16.38 2.06 5.91
N ASN A 148 -16.31 3.06 5.03
CA ASN A 148 -16.02 2.84 3.60
C ASN A 148 -14.55 2.47 3.32
N ILE A 149 -13.61 2.66 4.28
CA ILE A 149 -12.23 2.17 4.15
C ILE A 149 -12.17 0.67 4.41
N VAL A 150 -12.99 0.18 5.35
CA VAL A 150 -13.07 -1.24 5.71
C VAL A 150 -13.62 -2.08 4.55
N GLU A 151 -14.42 -1.47 3.67
CA GLU A 151 -14.91 -2.13 2.44
C GLU A 151 -13.84 -2.25 1.35
N ASN A 152 -12.64 -1.67 1.55
CA ASN A 152 -11.55 -1.75 0.59
C ASN A 152 -10.31 -2.44 1.19
N PRO A 153 -10.33 -3.77 1.40
CA PRO A 153 -9.20 -4.54 1.94
C PRO A 153 -8.00 -4.62 0.99
N ILE A 154 -8.02 -3.85 -0.12
CA ILE A 154 -7.24 -4.08 -1.33
C ILE A 154 -5.81 -3.58 -1.25
N ASN A 155 -5.44 -2.73 -0.29
CA ASN A 155 -4.04 -2.28 -0.19
C ASN A 155 -3.35 -2.92 1.01
N ASN A 156 -3.00 -4.18 0.87
CA ASN A 156 -2.26 -4.92 1.89
C ASN A 156 -0.74 -4.74 1.71
N THR A 157 -0.27 -3.48 1.70
CA THR A 157 1.17 -3.15 1.64
C THR A 157 1.92 -3.85 2.77
N ASP A 158 1.33 -3.89 3.97
CA ASP A 158 1.93 -4.54 5.14
C ASP A 158 1.99 -6.08 4.96
N TYR A 159 1.00 -6.69 4.31
CA TYR A 159 1.02 -8.11 3.98
C TYR A 159 2.17 -8.43 3.03
N TRP A 160 2.29 -7.71 1.92
CA TRP A 160 3.35 -7.95 0.94
C TRP A 160 4.74 -7.61 1.49
N ASP A 161 4.87 -6.56 2.29
CA ASP A 161 6.12 -6.24 2.99
C ASP A 161 6.55 -7.36 3.94
N GLN A 162 5.61 -7.93 4.72
CA GLN A 162 5.91 -9.06 5.61
C GLN A 162 6.19 -10.34 4.80
N TYR A 163 5.45 -10.57 3.72
CA TYR A 163 5.67 -11.71 2.84
C TYR A 163 7.09 -11.73 2.30
N TYR A 164 7.55 -10.63 1.70
CA TYR A 164 8.90 -10.56 1.12
C TYR A 164 10.02 -10.46 2.15
N ARG A 165 9.75 -10.05 3.38
CA ARG A 165 10.74 -10.11 4.48
C ARG A 165 10.96 -11.52 5.00
N ASN A 166 9.91 -12.34 5.05
CA ASN A 166 9.92 -13.60 5.79
C ASN A 166 9.99 -14.84 4.90
N GLN A 167 9.79 -14.71 3.59
CA GLN A 167 9.79 -15.85 2.68
C GLN A 167 10.99 -15.83 1.74
N ILE A 168 11.59 -17.01 1.59
CA ILE A 168 12.57 -17.29 0.54
C ILE A 168 11.79 -17.52 -0.75
N CYS A 169 11.65 -16.47 -1.56
CA CYS A 169 10.98 -16.55 -2.85
C CYS A 169 11.87 -17.20 -3.91
N SER A 170 11.25 -17.93 -4.84
CA SER A 170 11.98 -18.47 -5.99
C SER A 170 12.65 -17.36 -6.80
N THR A 171 13.90 -17.58 -7.20
CA THR A 171 14.66 -16.72 -8.10
C THR A 171 14.57 -17.18 -9.57
N GLN A 172 13.97 -18.36 -9.82
CA GLN A 172 13.77 -18.85 -11.17
C GLN A 172 12.63 -18.09 -11.87
N PRO A 173 12.78 -17.74 -13.16
CA PRO A 173 11.72 -17.07 -13.91
C PRO A 173 10.44 -17.91 -13.95
N SER A 174 9.30 -17.24 -13.93
CA SER A 174 8.03 -17.92 -14.03
C SER A 174 7.85 -18.55 -15.44
N PRO A 175 7.02 -19.60 -15.58
CA PRO A 175 6.66 -20.13 -16.88
C PRO A 175 6.02 -19.07 -17.79
N PHE A 176 5.36 -18.07 -17.22
CA PHE A 176 4.79 -16.95 -17.99
C PHE A 176 5.88 -16.01 -18.51
N ALA A 177 6.88 -15.66 -17.70
CA ALA A 177 8.01 -14.85 -18.16
C ALA A 177 8.79 -15.57 -19.28
N GLN A 178 9.00 -16.88 -19.17
CA GLN A 178 9.62 -17.69 -20.22
C GLN A 178 8.79 -17.67 -21.51
N TYR A 179 7.48 -17.80 -21.43
CA TYR A 179 6.57 -17.67 -22.58
C TYR A 179 6.65 -16.28 -23.20
N VAL A 180 6.56 -15.21 -22.39
CA VAL A 180 6.63 -13.83 -22.88
C VAL A 180 7.97 -13.54 -23.55
N ALA A 181 9.08 -14.08 -23.03
CA ALA A 181 10.41 -13.94 -23.63
C ALA A 181 10.50 -14.44 -25.08
N THR A 182 9.62 -15.35 -25.49
CA THR A 182 9.53 -15.80 -26.90
C THR A 182 8.80 -14.82 -27.81
N LEU A 183 8.15 -13.79 -27.24
CA LEU A 183 7.29 -12.83 -27.94
C LEU A 183 7.82 -11.39 -27.93
N VAL A 184 8.92 -11.15 -27.22
CA VAL A 184 9.53 -9.82 -27.04
C VAL A 184 10.92 -9.77 -27.68
N GLU A 185 11.37 -8.57 -28.01
CA GLU A 185 12.65 -8.32 -28.70
C GLU A 185 13.67 -7.69 -27.72
N PRO A 186 14.93 -8.13 -27.71
CA PRO A 186 15.99 -7.46 -26.95
C PRO A 186 16.13 -5.97 -27.30
N GLY A 187 16.58 -5.16 -26.34
CA GLY A 187 16.77 -3.71 -26.51
C GLY A 187 15.48 -2.89 -26.34
N LYS A 188 14.31 -3.53 -26.29
CA LYS A 188 13.02 -2.87 -26.07
C LYS A 188 12.78 -2.57 -24.61
N THR A 189 11.85 -1.64 -24.33
CA THR A 189 11.44 -1.24 -22.98
C THR A 189 10.26 -2.07 -22.48
N LEU A 190 10.37 -2.58 -21.24
CA LEU A 190 9.33 -3.38 -20.59
C LEU A 190 9.03 -2.79 -19.21
N ILE A 191 7.72 -2.62 -18.89
CA ILE A 191 7.29 -2.35 -17.51
C ILE A 191 6.72 -3.62 -16.89
N ASP A 192 7.21 -3.98 -15.68
CA ASP A 192 6.72 -5.10 -14.86
C ASP A 192 5.89 -4.54 -13.69
N LEU A 193 4.61 -4.85 -13.69
CA LEU A 193 3.60 -4.34 -12.77
C LEU A 193 3.41 -5.30 -11.59
N GLY A 194 3.84 -4.90 -10.37
CA GLY A 194 3.84 -5.75 -9.19
C GLY A 194 4.94 -6.82 -9.26
N CYS A 195 6.19 -6.36 -9.40
CA CYS A 195 7.34 -7.22 -9.67
C CYS A 195 7.75 -8.12 -8.49
N GLY A 196 7.29 -7.83 -7.27
CA GLY A 196 7.65 -8.57 -6.06
C GLY A 196 9.16 -8.65 -5.84
N ASN A 197 9.69 -9.87 -5.69
CA ASN A 197 11.14 -10.11 -5.55
C ASN A 197 11.95 -9.94 -6.84
N GLY A 198 11.34 -9.45 -7.91
CA GLY A 198 12.00 -9.10 -9.16
C GLY A 198 12.45 -10.27 -10.04
N ARG A 199 12.06 -11.52 -9.74
CA ARG A 199 12.57 -12.70 -10.46
C ARG A 199 12.32 -12.64 -11.96
N ASP A 200 11.12 -12.19 -12.39
CA ASP A 200 10.75 -12.08 -13.79
C ASP A 200 11.37 -10.83 -14.42
N SER A 201 11.43 -9.71 -13.70
CA SER A 201 12.12 -8.48 -14.12
C SER A 201 13.61 -8.71 -14.39
N LEU A 202 14.30 -9.39 -13.47
CA LEU A 202 15.73 -9.74 -13.60
C LEU A 202 15.97 -10.71 -14.76
N PHE A 203 15.02 -11.61 -15.02
CA PHE A 203 15.08 -12.50 -16.16
C PHE A 203 14.96 -11.71 -17.47
N PHE A 204 13.98 -10.80 -17.61
CA PHE A 204 13.85 -9.95 -18.78
C PHE A 204 15.06 -9.05 -19.00
N ALA A 205 15.62 -8.50 -17.94
CA ALA A 205 16.85 -7.71 -18.01
C ALA A 205 18.03 -8.56 -18.57
N LYS A 206 18.19 -9.81 -18.11
CA LYS A 206 19.18 -10.75 -18.66
C LYS A 206 18.94 -11.13 -20.12
N GLN A 207 17.70 -11.03 -20.62
CA GLN A 207 17.37 -11.19 -22.02
C GLN A 207 17.62 -9.92 -22.85
N GLY A 208 18.22 -8.89 -22.26
CA GLY A 208 18.58 -7.64 -22.94
C GLY A 208 17.48 -6.60 -23.00
N MET A 209 16.37 -6.76 -22.23
CA MET A 209 15.31 -5.77 -22.15
C MET A 209 15.72 -4.60 -21.24
N GLN A 210 15.23 -3.39 -21.53
CA GLN A 210 15.27 -2.26 -20.61
C GLN A 210 14.05 -2.33 -19.70
N VAL A 211 14.23 -2.71 -18.44
CA VAL A 211 13.13 -3.02 -17.51
C VAL A 211 12.89 -1.89 -16.52
N VAL A 212 11.65 -1.46 -16.41
CA VAL A 212 11.15 -0.69 -15.26
C VAL A 212 10.21 -1.61 -14.49
N ALA A 213 10.48 -1.85 -13.21
CA ALA A 213 9.71 -2.75 -12.38
C ALA A 213 9.17 -2.01 -11.15
N ILE A 214 7.88 -2.14 -10.87
CA ILE A 214 7.22 -1.41 -9.80
C ILE A 214 6.50 -2.36 -8.85
N ASP A 215 6.64 -2.15 -7.54
CA ASP A 215 5.92 -2.87 -6.50
C ASP A 215 5.63 -1.97 -5.30
N LEU A 216 4.52 -2.23 -4.59
CA LEU A 216 4.17 -1.53 -3.35
C LEU A 216 5.06 -1.92 -2.17
N SER A 217 5.64 -3.12 -2.18
CA SER A 217 6.51 -3.59 -1.11
C SER A 217 7.85 -2.87 -1.14
N ARG A 218 8.04 -1.99 -0.17
CA ARG A 218 9.33 -1.31 0.04
C ARG A 218 10.44 -2.31 0.33
N SER A 219 10.15 -3.34 1.14
CA SER A 219 11.15 -4.34 1.51
C SER A 219 11.65 -5.14 0.31
N ALA A 220 10.77 -5.49 -0.64
CA ALA A 220 11.16 -6.15 -1.89
C ALA A 220 12.04 -5.24 -2.76
N ILE A 221 11.60 -4.00 -2.96
CA ILE A 221 12.33 -3.03 -3.79
C ILE A 221 13.69 -2.64 -3.18
N ASP A 222 13.77 -2.44 -1.86
CA ASP A 222 15.03 -2.13 -1.19
C ASP A 222 16.05 -3.27 -1.34
N GLN A 223 15.60 -4.55 -1.28
CA GLN A 223 16.47 -5.71 -1.54
C GLN A 223 16.99 -5.74 -2.99
N LEU A 224 16.13 -5.44 -3.97
CA LEU A 224 16.51 -5.39 -5.39
C LEU A 224 17.52 -4.26 -5.67
N ASN A 225 17.33 -3.11 -5.05
CA ASN A 225 18.22 -1.95 -5.22
C ASN A 225 19.59 -2.10 -4.51
N GLN A 226 19.74 -3.09 -3.61
CA GLN A 226 21.07 -3.43 -3.04
C GLN A 226 22.03 -4.06 -4.05
N GLN A 227 21.50 -4.67 -5.12
CA GLN A 227 22.28 -5.27 -6.19
C GLN A 227 21.81 -4.72 -7.55
N PRO A 228 22.18 -3.48 -7.90
CA PRO A 228 21.69 -2.83 -9.10
C PRO A 228 22.10 -3.61 -10.36
N VAL A 229 21.15 -3.71 -11.28
CA VAL A 229 21.34 -4.31 -12.60
C VAL A 229 21.25 -3.19 -13.64
N GLU A 230 22.23 -3.11 -14.54
CA GLU A 230 22.42 -1.97 -15.46
C GLU A 230 21.17 -1.62 -16.28
N ASN A 231 20.41 -2.62 -16.71
CA ASN A 231 19.22 -2.45 -17.56
C ASN A 231 17.90 -2.74 -16.81
N ALA A 232 17.89 -2.69 -15.47
CA ALA A 232 16.70 -2.82 -14.66
C ALA A 232 16.63 -1.69 -13.62
N ARG A 233 15.48 -1.01 -13.55
CA ARG A 233 15.15 0.01 -12.56
C ARG A 233 13.97 -0.46 -11.71
N PHE A 234 14.16 -0.52 -10.39
CA PHE A 234 13.15 -0.94 -9.43
C PHE A 234 12.59 0.27 -8.68
N VAL A 235 11.26 0.41 -8.66
CA VAL A 235 10.54 1.56 -8.10
C VAL A 235 9.53 1.09 -7.07
N CYS A 236 9.60 1.64 -5.85
CA CYS A 236 8.57 1.43 -4.84
C CYS A 236 7.40 2.38 -5.10
N GLY A 237 6.22 1.82 -5.43
CA GLY A 237 5.05 2.62 -5.74
C GLY A 237 3.84 1.80 -6.16
N ASP A 238 2.72 2.50 -6.32
CA ASP A 238 1.47 1.91 -6.83
C ASP A 238 1.57 1.70 -8.35
N PHE A 239 1.44 0.46 -8.80
CA PHE A 239 1.49 0.11 -10.22
C PHE A 239 0.26 0.59 -11.03
N ILE A 240 -0.75 1.20 -10.38
CA ILE A 240 -1.91 1.79 -11.05
C ILE A 240 -1.68 3.29 -11.31
N ALA A 241 -1.16 3.99 -10.29
CA ALA A 241 -1.01 5.44 -10.29
C ALA A 241 0.43 5.83 -9.91
N SER A 242 1.32 5.86 -10.89
CA SER A 242 2.73 6.18 -10.69
C SER A 242 3.26 7.07 -11.81
N ASP A 243 4.20 7.93 -11.48
CA ASP A 243 4.89 8.81 -12.44
C ASP A 243 5.75 8.05 -13.46
N VAL A 244 5.97 6.74 -13.27
CA VAL A 244 6.66 5.90 -14.25
C VAL A 244 5.80 5.63 -15.49
N HIS A 245 4.47 5.86 -15.44
CA HIS A 245 3.54 5.62 -16.53
C HIS A 245 3.44 6.82 -17.50
N GLN A 246 4.56 7.21 -18.08
CA GLN A 246 4.57 8.25 -19.10
C GLN A 246 3.95 7.76 -20.41
N PRO A 247 3.23 8.59 -21.18
CA PRO A 247 2.64 8.19 -22.46
C PRO A 247 3.71 7.67 -23.44
N ASP A 248 3.34 6.64 -24.18
CA ASP A 248 4.15 6.03 -25.27
C ASP A 248 5.61 5.70 -24.88
N SER A 249 5.80 5.25 -23.60
CA SER A 249 7.14 5.01 -23.05
C SER A 249 7.59 3.56 -23.15
N TYR A 250 6.65 2.61 -23.24
CA TYR A 250 6.97 1.19 -23.18
C TYR A 250 6.59 0.46 -24.47
N ASP A 251 7.47 -0.44 -24.90
CA ASP A 251 7.16 -1.40 -25.97
C ASP A 251 6.29 -2.54 -25.42
N TYR A 252 6.50 -2.89 -24.14
CA TYR A 252 5.81 -4.01 -23.48
C TYR A 252 5.38 -3.65 -22.05
N ALA A 253 4.19 -4.13 -21.65
CA ALA A 253 3.75 -4.19 -20.26
C ALA A 253 3.55 -5.66 -19.86
N TYR A 254 3.97 -6.00 -18.64
CA TYR A 254 3.88 -7.34 -18.08
C TYR A 254 3.16 -7.26 -16.72
N SER A 255 2.21 -8.13 -16.51
CA SER A 255 1.43 -8.24 -15.25
C SER A 255 1.18 -9.71 -14.94
N ARG A 256 1.79 -10.20 -13.88
CA ARG A 256 1.60 -11.56 -13.43
C ARG A 256 1.09 -11.58 -11.99
N PHE A 257 -0.12 -12.11 -11.80
CA PHE A 257 -0.77 -12.20 -10.49
C PHE A 257 -0.92 -10.86 -9.76
N THR A 258 -1.12 -9.77 -10.48
CA THR A 258 -1.32 -8.43 -9.92
C THR A 258 -2.76 -7.96 -10.05
N ILE A 259 -3.43 -8.20 -11.18
CA ILE A 259 -4.83 -7.78 -11.41
C ILE A 259 -5.78 -8.44 -10.40
N HIS A 260 -5.48 -9.64 -9.91
CA HIS A 260 -6.31 -10.29 -8.89
C HIS A 260 -6.14 -9.66 -7.48
N ALA A 261 -5.16 -8.80 -7.27
CA ALA A 261 -4.93 -8.09 -6.01
C ALA A 261 -5.62 -6.71 -5.97
N ILE A 262 -6.35 -6.34 -7.01
CA ILE A 262 -7.03 -5.05 -7.15
C ILE A 262 -8.51 -5.23 -7.49
N ASN A 263 -9.35 -4.23 -7.15
CA ASN A 263 -10.78 -4.26 -7.47
C ASN A 263 -11.06 -3.93 -8.95
N GLN A 264 -12.32 -4.07 -9.36
CA GLN A 264 -12.70 -3.86 -10.75
C GLN A 264 -12.51 -2.40 -11.21
N LYS A 265 -12.72 -1.42 -10.33
CA LYS A 265 -12.48 -0.01 -10.65
C LYS A 265 -10.99 0.25 -10.89
N GLN A 266 -10.14 -0.31 -10.03
CA GLN A 266 -8.69 -0.22 -10.17
C GLN A 266 -8.18 -0.97 -11.41
N GLU A 267 -8.77 -2.12 -11.74
CA GLU A 267 -8.49 -2.81 -13.01
C GLU A 267 -8.75 -1.90 -14.20
N THR A 268 -9.94 -1.27 -14.28
CA THR A 268 -10.26 -0.34 -15.37
C THR A 268 -9.25 0.80 -15.47
N MET A 269 -8.85 1.38 -14.33
CA MET A 269 -7.81 2.43 -14.29
C MET A 269 -6.46 1.91 -14.80
N LEU A 270 -6.06 0.70 -14.40
CA LEU A 270 -4.82 0.08 -14.84
C LEU A 270 -4.81 -0.16 -16.35
N LEU A 271 -5.89 -0.71 -16.91
CA LEU A 271 -6.02 -0.96 -18.34
C LEU A 271 -5.89 0.33 -19.15
N GLN A 272 -6.58 1.40 -18.73
CA GLN A 272 -6.50 2.74 -19.34
C GLN A 272 -5.09 3.34 -19.23
N THR A 273 -4.45 3.18 -18.07
CA THR A 273 -3.09 3.66 -17.82
C THR A 273 -2.09 2.95 -18.73
N MET A 274 -2.19 1.63 -18.84
CA MET A 274 -1.30 0.84 -19.72
C MET A 274 -1.54 1.14 -21.19
N PHE A 275 -2.80 1.36 -21.61
CA PHE A 275 -3.08 1.78 -22.98
C PHE A 275 -2.38 3.10 -23.34
N ARG A 276 -2.33 4.07 -22.41
CA ARG A 276 -1.61 5.34 -22.63
C ARG A 276 -0.10 5.16 -22.60
N ALA A 277 0.42 4.35 -21.67
CA ALA A 277 1.84 4.19 -21.45
C ALA A 277 2.55 3.34 -22.53
N LEU A 278 1.82 2.45 -23.17
CA LEU A 278 2.35 1.65 -24.28
C LEU A 278 2.46 2.48 -25.57
N LYS A 279 3.54 2.26 -26.30
CA LYS A 279 3.73 2.80 -27.65
C LYS A 279 2.70 2.19 -28.61
N PRO A 280 2.36 2.87 -29.74
CA PRO A 280 1.64 2.23 -30.83
C PRO A 280 2.33 0.94 -31.26
N GLY A 281 1.58 -0.16 -31.38
CA GLY A 281 2.10 -1.50 -31.62
C GLY A 281 2.64 -2.23 -30.38
N GLY A 282 2.72 -1.56 -29.23
CA GLY A 282 3.15 -2.16 -27.97
C GLY A 282 2.18 -3.20 -27.44
N LYS A 283 2.65 -4.15 -26.63
CA LYS A 283 1.85 -5.29 -26.14
C LYS A 283 1.75 -5.32 -24.63
N PHE A 284 0.58 -5.71 -24.14
CA PHE A 284 0.31 -5.98 -22.75
C PHE A 284 0.14 -7.48 -22.51
N PHE A 285 1.00 -8.06 -21.68
CA PHE A 285 1.01 -9.46 -21.30
C PHE A 285 0.42 -9.62 -19.90
N ILE A 286 -0.62 -10.44 -19.76
CA ILE A 286 -1.35 -10.63 -18.50
C ILE A 286 -1.46 -12.11 -18.18
N GLU A 287 -1.10 -12.49 -16.93
CA GLU A 287 -1.42 -13.79 -16.33
C GLU A 287 -2.14 -13.56 -14.99
N VAL A 288 -3.32 -14.16 -14.82
CA VAL A 288 -4.18 -13.89 -13.67
C VAL A 288 -5.02 -15.10 -13.28
N ARG A 289 -5.40 -15.23 -11.98
CA ARG A 289 -6.27 -16.29 -11.47
C ARG A 289 -7.69 -16.16 -12.01
N SER A 290 -8.27 -17.28 -12.41
CA SER A 290 -9.62 -17.41 -12.95
C SER A 290 -10.66 -17.66 -11.86
N VAL A 291 -11.95 -17.38 -12.13
CA VAL A 291 -13.09 -17.81 -11.31
C VAL A 291 -13.21 -19.34 -11.19
N ASN A 292 -12.51 -20.10 -12.05
CA ASN A 292 -12.45 -21.56 -11.99
C ASN A 292 -11.34 -22.09 -11.06
N ASP A 293 -10.62 -21.21 -10.37
CA ASP A 293 -9.59 -21.56 -9.39
C ASP A 293 -10.21 -22.28 -8.18
N PRO A 294 -9.62 -23.38 -7.66
CA PRO A 294 -10.11 -24.07 -6.46
C PRO A 294 -10.19 -23.23 -5.18
N LEU A 295 -9.53 -22.07 -5.15
CA LEU A 295 -9.63 -21.10 -4.06
C LEU A 295 -10.85 -20.17 -4.19
N TYR A 296 -11.55 -20.17 -5.34
CA TYR A 296 -12.77 -19.37 -5.50
C TYR A 296 -13.82 -19.73 -4.45
N GLY A 297 -14.42 -18.72 -3.83
CA GLY A 297 -15.42 -18.90 -2.79
C GLY A 297 -14.87 -19.21 -1.40
N LYS A 298 -13.55 -19.38 -1.23
CA LYS A 298 -12.95 -19.57 0.09
C LYS A 298 -12.75 -18.23 0.81
N GLY A 299 -13.11 -18.21 2.11
CA GLY A 299 -12.99 -17.03 2.96
C GLY A 299 -14.24 -16.13 2.97
N LYS A 300 -14.07 -14.88 3.39
CA LYS A 300 -15.14 -13.88 3.47
C LYS A 300 -15.30 -13.19 2.12
N ALA A 301 -16.48 -13.29 1.50
CA ALA A 301 -16.80 -12.51 0.32
C ALA A 301 -16.78 -11.00 0.67
N VAL A 302 -16.08 -10.19 -0.15
CA VAL A 302 -15.93 -8.75 0.05
C VAL A 302 -16.53 -7.93 -1.09
N GLU A 303 -16.48 -8.45 -2.31
CA GLU A 303 -17.16 -7.92 -3.48
C GLU A 303 -17.40 -9.03 -4.52
N ARG A 304 -17.94 -8.71 -5.68
CA ARG A 304 -18.17 -9.70 -6.75
C ARG A 304 -16.86 -10.39 -7.15
N ASN A 305 -16.84 -11.72 -7.06
CA ASN A 305 -15.71 -12.59 -7.37
C ASN A 305 -14.46 -12.32 -6.51
N ALA A 306 -14.59 -11.61 -5.37
CA ALA A 306 -13.48 -11.29 -4.50
C ALA A 306 -13.72 -11.77 -3.06
N PHE A 307 -12.67 -12.35 -2.49
CA PHE A 307 -12.71 -12.96 -1.18
C PHE A 307 -11.48 -12.56 -0.36
N PHE A 308 -11.69 -12.38 0.94
CA PHE A 308 -10.62 -12.22 1.90
C PHE A 308 -10.37 -13.55 2.59
N TYR A 309 -9.25 -14.17 2.31
CA TYR A 309 -8.87 -15.49 2.81
C TYR A 309 -7.38 -15.49 3.17
N ASP A 310 -7.04 -16.03 4.35
CA ASP A 310 -5.66 -16.09 4.86
C ASP A 310 -4.97 -14.70 4.87
N ASN A 311 -5.67 -13.71 5.45
CA ASN A 311 -5.25 -12.31 5.52
C ASN A 311 -4.89 -11.67 4.16
N HIS A 312 -5.41 -12.20 3.07
CA HIS A 312 -5.14 -11.73 1.73
C HIS A 312 -6.43 -11.51 0.94
N TYR A 313 -6.55 -10.31 0.32
CA TYR A 313 -7.59 -10.04 -0.68
C TYR A 313 -7.23 -10.73 -1.99
N ARG A 314 -8.19 -11.41 -2.57
CA ARG A 314 -8.01 -12.05 -3.87
C ARG A 314 -9.30 -11.98 -4.66
N ARG A 315 -9.24 -11.35 -5.83
CA ARG A 315 -10.30 -11.31 -6.83
C ARG A 315 -10.00 -12.33 -7.92
N PHE A 316 -10.98 -13.08 -8.29
CA PHE A 316 -10.91 -14.07 -9.36
C PHE A 316 -11.53 -13.48 -10.62
N ILE A 317 -10.86 -13.64 -11.73
CA ILE A 317 -11.17 -12.95 -12.98
C ILE A 317 -12.04 -13.82 -13.90
N VAL A 318 -13.06 -13.20 -14.49
CA VAL A 318 -13.82 -13.80 -15.59
C VAL A 318 -13.09 -13.46 -16.88
N ARG A 319 -12.67 -14.49 -17.61
CA ARG A 319 -11.84 -14.37 -18.82
C ARG A 319 -12.41 -13.37 -19.84
N ASP A 320 -13.69 -13.54 -20.18
CA ASP A 320 -14.32 -12.74 -21.23
C ASP A 320 -14.57 -11.29 -20.78
N GLU A 321 -14.81 -11.05 -19.49
CA GLU A 321 -14.93 -9.69 -18.94
C GLU A 321 -13.61 -8.91 -19.02
N LEU A 322 -12.48 -9.55 -18.69
CA LEU A 322 -11.17 -8.91 -18.82
C LEU A 322 -10.80 -8.65 -20.29
N ALA A 323 -11.10 -9.59 -21.18
CA ALA A 323 -10.90 -9.40 -22.62
C ALA A 323 -11.69 -8.20 -23.16
N HIS A 324 -13.00 -8.12 -22.84
CA HIS A 324 -13.83 -6.97 -23.20
C HIS A 324 -13.37 -5.65 -22.54
N GLY A 325 -12.88 -5.71 -21.30
CA GLY A 325 -12.30 -4.54 -20.61
C GLY A 325 -11.10 -3.97 -21.35
N LEU A 326 -10.23 -4.83 -21.87
CA LEU A 326 -9.10 -4.46 -22.73
C LEU A 326 -9.58 -3.83 -24.06
N GLU A 327 -10.54 -4.46 -24.73
CA GLU A 327 -11.11 -3.96 -25.98
C GLU A 327 -11.78 -2.60 -25.79
N ASN A 328 -12.51 -2.40 -24.72
CA ASN A 328 -13.15 -1.13 -24.37
C ASN A 328 -12.13 -0.01 -24.09
N CYS A 329 -10.90 -0.36 -23.68
CA CYS A 329 -9.79 0.60 -23.54
C CYS A 329 -9.08 0.88 -24.86
N GLY A 330 -9.41 0.18 -25.96
CA GLY A 330 -8.82 0.36 -27.29
C GLY A 330 -7.77 -0.69 -27.67
N PHE A 331 -7.48 -1.66 -26.80
CA PHE A 331 -6.59 -2.77 -27.15
C PHE A 331 -7.23 -3.73 -28.18
N ARG A 332 -6.41 -4.36 -29.00
CA ARG A 332 -6.77 -5.53 -29.77
C ARG A 332 -6.28 -6.77 -29.01
N VAL A 333 -7.19 -7.64 -28.56
CA VAL A 333 -6.84 -8.92 -27.95
C VAL A 333 -6.35 -9.88 -29.02
N GLU A 334 -5.05 -10.24 -28.97
CA GLU A 334 -4.40 -11.13 -29.94
C GLU A 334 -4.42 -12.61 -29.50
N TYR A 335 -4.42 -12.81 -28.18
CA TYR A 335 -4.44 -14.14 -27.60
C TYR A 335 -5.17 -14.10 -26.26
N VAL A 336 -6.04 -15.07 -26.03
CA VAL A 336 -6.68 -15.32 -24.74
C VAL A 336 -6.86 -16.82 -24.54
N LYS A 337 -6.39 -17.33 -23.41
CA LYS A 337 -6.56 -18.73 -23.04
C LYS A 337 -6.65 -18.89 -21.54
N GLU A 338 -7.51 -19.80 -21.11
CA GLU A 338 -7.66 -20.21 -19.71
C GLU A 338 -7.44 -21.72 -19.62
N GLN A 339 -6.48 -22.14 -18.78
CA GLN A 339 -6.22 -23.56 -18.54
C GLN A 339 -5.32 -23.78 -17.30
N THR A 340 -5.25 -25.00 -16.84
CA THR A 340 -4.20 -25.52 -15.94
C THR A 340 -2.87 -25.72 -16.70
N GLY A 341 -1.78 -26.00 -15.99
CA GLY A 341 -0.43 -26.18 -16.56
C GLY A 341 0.29 -24.88 -16.91
N PHE A 342 -0.35 -23.72 -16.76
CA PHE A 342 0.28 -22.44 -17.02
C PHE A 342 1.11 -21.93 -15.84
N ALA A 343 0.69 -22.19 -14.61
CA ALA A 343 1.32 -21.68 -13.41
C ALA A 343 1.42 -22.73 -12.30
N PRO A 344 2.00 -23.91 -12.54
CA PRO A 344 2.16 -24.93 -11.51
C PRO A 344 3.10 -24.44 -10.41
N TYR A 345 2.72 -24.71 -9.16
CA TYR A 345 3.54 -24.38 -7.99
C TYR A 345 3.37 -25.46 -6.92
N GLY A 346 4.40 -26.26 -6.67
CA GLY A 346 4.32 -27.42 -5.79
C GLY A 346 3.22 -28.40 -6.26
N ASN A 347 2.23 -28.64 -5.42
CA ASN A 347 1.07 -29.48 -5.75
C ASN A 347 -0.13 -28.66 -6.26
N ASP A 348 0.01 -27.35 -6.40
CA ASP A 348 -1.04 -26.45 -6.90
C ASP A 348 -0.85 -26.15 -8.39
N ASP A 349 -1.89 -26.35 -9.17
CA ASP A 349 -1.92 -26.05 -10.62
C ASP A 349 -3.29 -25.48 -10.99
N PRO A 350 -3.58 -24.25 -10.52
CA PRO A 350 -4.87 -23.63 -10.76
C PRO A 350 -5.06 -23.25 -12.23
N PRO A 351 -6.30 -23.25 -12.74
CA PRO A 351 -6.59 -22.62 -14.01
C PRO A 351 -6.31 -21.13 -13.92
N VAL A 352 -5.45 -20.64 -14.81
CA VAL A 352 -5.14 -19.23 -14.96
C VAL A 352 -5.42 -18.75 -16.37
N ILE A 353 -5.72 -17.47 -16.49
CA ILE A 353 -5.97 -16.79 -17.74
C ILE A 353 -4.68 -16.13 -18.20
N ARG A 354 -4.28 -16.37 -19.47
CA ARG A 354 -3.24 -15.61 -20.17
C ARG A 354 -3.86 -14.80 -21.27
N ILE A 355 -3.49 -13.52 -21.33
CA ILE A 355 -3.91 -12.60 -22.40
C ILE A 355 -2.68 -11.91 -22.98
N VAL A 356 -2.69 -11.76 -24.32
CA VAL A 356 -1.82 -10.84 -25.04
C VAL A 356 -2.70 -9.84 -25.76
N ALA A 357 -2.56 -8.56 -25.42
CA ALA A 357 -3.32 -7.47 -26.01
C ALA A 357 -2.36 -6.45 -26.62
N ALA A 358 -2.62 -5.98 -27.83
CA ALA A 358 -1.78 -5.01 -28.53
C ALA A 358 -2.48 -3.65 -28.62
N LYS A 359 -1.74 -2.57 -28.38
CA LYS A 359 -2.18 -1.22 -28.76
C LYS A 359 -2.07 -1.10 -30.27
N PRO A 360 -3.16 -0.78 -31.00
CA PRO A 360 -3.10 -0.64 -32.45
C PRO A 360 -1.99 0.31 -32.90
N GLN A 361 -1.41 0.04 -34.06
CA GLN A 361 -0.62 1.05 -34.78
C GLN A 361 -1.62 2.03 -35.41
N VAL A 362 -1.45 3.31 -35.15
CA VAL A 362 -2.31 4.35 -35.73
C VAL A 362 -2.08 4.42 -37.22
#